data_df92322965680ddb9f28d1d8570f2ffd
#
_entry.id   df92322965680ddb9f28d1d8570f2ffd
#
_cell.length_a   1.000
_cell.length_b   1.000
_cell.length_c   1.000
_cell.angle_alpha   90.00
_cell.angle_beta   90.00
_cell.angle_gamma   90.00
#
_symmetry.space_group_name_H-M   'P 1'
#
loop_
_entity.id
_entity.type
_entity.pdbx_description
1 polymer ?
#
loop_
_entity_poly.entity_id
_entity_poly.type
_entity_poly.pdbx_seq_one_letter_code
_entity_poly.pdbx_strand_id
1 'polypeptide(L)'
;MSLVSGLFFTPPAFAAGTPADVVNAVHAALLNNMKHAKEYGCDGRVKHLQPVVDASFDVPLIAQTVMRRHWGELSEAQRNQLIAAFRETTLVTYASQFNSFGGEEFTTQDTDALPNGDQLVHARLKPGSGDTVAFDYILRGKDGNYRIINVVADGVSDLALRSTQYSRLFEQKGFDGLMAWLTDQNKKMRANCD
;
A
#
# COMPACT_ATOMS: atom_id res chain seq x y z
N MET A 1 10.09 33.16 -41.79
CA MET A 1 9.01 32.34 -41.20
C MET A 1 9.67 31.12 -40.58
N SER A 2 9.89 31.14 -39.22
CA SER A 2 10.51 30.02 -38.53
C SER A 2 9.44 29.17 -37.85
N LEU A 3 9.33 27.92 -38.26
CA LEU A 3 8.44 26.92 -37.66
C LEU A 3 9.10 26.42 -36.35
N VAL A 4 8.49 26.76 -35.23
CA VAL A 4 8.85 26.17 -33.92
C VAL A 4 8.08 24.86 -33.80
N SER A 5 8.77 23.72 -33.99
CA SER A 5 8.21 22.38 -33.66
C SER A 5 8.19 22.20 -32.17
N GLY A 6 7.02 22.28 -31.54
CA GLY A 6 6.80 21.95 -30.16
C GLY A 6 6.87 20.42 -29.98
N LEU A 7 7.87 19.94 -29.25
CA LEU A 7 7.95 18.57 -28.74
C LEU A 7 6.88 18.39 -27.65
N PHE A 8 5.78 17.72 -27.99
CA PHE A 8 4.81 17.25 -27.00
C PHE A 8 5.43 16.06 -26.23
N PHE A 9 5.83 16.32 -25.01
CA PHE A 9 6.20 15.26 -24.04
C PHE A 9 4.91 14.56 -23.61
N THR A 10 4.58 13.44 -24.22
CA THR A 10 3.55 12.54 -23.71
C THR A 10 4.11 11.83 -22.48
N PRO A 11 3.46 11.92 -21.31
CA PRO A 11 3.85 11.11 -20.16
C PRO A 11 3.72 9.62 -20.54
N PRO A 12 4.60 8.73 -20.01
CA PRO A 12 4.47 7.31 -20.27
C PRO A 12 3.12 6.85 -19.75
N ALA A 13 2.25 6.42 -20.67
CA ALA A 13 1.06 5.68 -20.33
C ALA A 13 1.56 4.38 -19.68
N PHE A 14 1.26 4.17 -18.41
CA PHE A 14 1.40 2.85 -17.82
C PHE A 14 0.54 1.92 -18.67
N ALA A 15 1.19 0.98 -19.34
CA ALA A 15 0.48 -0.02 -20.11
C ALA A 15 -0.53 -0.69 -19.18
N ALA A 16 -1.77 -0.83 -19.65
CA ALA A 16 -2.81 -1.57 -18.96
C ALA A 16 -2.24 -2.95 -18.57
N GLY A 17 -2.06 -3.18 -17.25
CA GLY A 17 -1.41 -4.37 -16.72
C GLY A 17 -2.43 -5.38 -16.20
N THR A 18 -1.99 -6.61 -16.00
CA THR A 18 -2.76 -7.64 -15.28
C THR A 18 -2.75 -7.35 -13.77
N PRO A 19 -3.67 -7.94 -12.96
CA PRO A 19 -3.58 -7.88 -11.50
C PRO A 19 -2.22 -8.34 -10.96
N ALA A 20 -1.63 -9.38 -11.57
CA ALA A 20 -0.31 -9.89 -11.22
C ALA A 20 0.81 -8.88 -11.50
N ASP A 21 0.71 -8.06 -12.57
CA ASP A 21 1.71 -7.04 -12.86
C ASP A 21 1.73 -5.94 -11.78
N VAL A 22 0.57 -5.56 -11.26
CA VAL A 22 0.47 -4.59 -10.14
C VAL A 22 1.16 -5.14 -8.89
N VAL A 23 0.91 -6.41 -8.55
CA VAL A 23 1.55 -7.08 -7.40
C VAL A 23 3.07 -7.19 -7.61
N ASN A 24 3.50 -7.59 -8.80
CA ASN A 24 4.92 -7.69 -9.15
C ASN A 24 5.66 -6.35 -9.05
N ALA A 25 5.00 -5.24 -9.42
CA ALA A 25 5.58 -3.90 -9.25
C ALA A 25 5.82 -3.55 -7.78
N VAL A 26 4.88 -3.91 -6.89
CA VAL A 26 5.04 -3.73 -5.43
C VAL A 26 6.19 -4.60 -4.92
N HIS A 27 6.25 -5.89 -5.29
CA HIS A 27 7.32 -6.80 -4.89
C HIS A 27 8.70 -6.31 -5.33
N ALA A 28 8.82 -5.83 -6.57
CA ALA A 28 10.08 -5.28 -7.09
C ALA A 28 10.54 -4.05 -6.29
N ALA A 29 9.63 -3.16 -5.93
CA ALA A 29 9.94 -1.98 -5.12
C ALA A 29 10.34 -2.35 -3.69
N LEU A 30 9.66 -3.32 -3.07
CA LEU A 30 10.02 -3.84 -1.74
C LEU A 30 11.41 -4.47 -1.74
N LEU A 31 11.70 -5.36 -2.70
CA LEU A 31 13.04 -5.97 -2.85
C LEU A 31 14.13 -4.93 -3.10
N ASN A 32 13.84 -3.90 -3.90
CA ASN A 32 14.79 -2.81 -4.11
C ASN A 32 15.08 -2.06 -2.81
N ASN A 33 14.05 -1.74 -2.03
CA ASN A 33 14.21 -1.13 -0.70
C ASN A 33 15.05 -1.99 0.25
N MET A 34 14.78 -3.30 0.29
CA MET A 34 15.52 -4.23 1.14
C MET A 34 17.01 -4.27 0.77
N LYS A 35 17.32 -4.38 -0.53
CA LYS A 35 18.71 -4.44 -1.03
C LYS A 35 19.51 -3.16 -0.77
N HIS A 36 18.85 -2.01 -0.74
CA HIS A 36 19.48 -0.70 -0.54
C HIS A 36 19.11 -0.08 0.83
N ALA A 37 18.65 -0.88 1.78
CA ALA A 37 18.06 -0.39 3.03
C ALA A 37 18.97 0.56 3.80
N LYS A 38 20.27 0.21 3.92
CA LYS A 38 21.26 1.05 4.62
C LYS A 38 21.60 2.34 3.88
N GLU A 39 21.57 2.31 2.54
CA GLU A 39 21.85 3.47 1.70
C GLU A 39 20.71 4.49 1.77
N TYR A 40 19.47 4.00 1.72
CA TYR A 40 18.29 4.85 1.69
C TYR A 40 17.91 5.41 3.06
N GLY A 41 18.20 4.68 4.15
CA GLY A 41 17.63 4.96 5.46
C GLY A 41 16.11 4.92 5.43
N CYS A 42 15.43 5.17 6.53
CA CYS A 42 13.98 5.11 6.59
C CYS A 42 13.30 6.08 5.61
N ASP A 43 13.70 7.34 5.60
CA ASP A 43 13.07 8.36 4.76
C ASP A 43 13.29 8.13 3.27
N GLY A 44 14.47 7.63 2.88
CA GLY A 44 14.75 7.23 1.51
C GLY A 44 13.89 6.07 1.08
N ARG A 45 13.71 5.03 1.91
CA ARG A 45 12.84 3.89 1.62
C ARG A 45 11.38 4.33 1.43
N VAL A 46 10.87 5.21 2.30
CA VAL A 46 9.53 5.81 2.14
C VAL A 46 9.42 6.53 0.81
N LYS A 47 10.39 7.38 0.46
CA LYS A 47 10.40 8.12 -0.81
C LYS A 47 10.42 7.21 -2.03
N HIS A 48 11.18 6.12 -1.98
CA HIS A 48 11.26 5.14 -3.08
C HIS A 48 9.98 4.31 -3.24
N LEU A 49 9.26 4.02 -2.14
CA LEU A 49 7.99 3.29 -2.18
C LEU A 49 6.82 4.17 -2.65
N GLN A 50 6.90 5.49 -2.45
CA GLN A 50 5.79 6.40 -2.72
C GLN A 50 5.18 6.24 -4.13
N PRO A 51 5.93 6.25 -5.24
CA PRO A 51 5.35 6.14 -6.57
C PRO A 51 4.59 4.81 -6.78
N VAL A 52 5.12 3.69 -6.29
CA VAL A 52 4.49 2.39 -6.46
C VAL A 52 3.26 2.25 -5.57
N VAL A 53 3.28 2.75 -4.34
CA VAL A 53 2.11 2.73 -3.47
C VAL A 53 0.98 3.55 -4.07
N ASP A 54 1.27 4.76 -4.56
CA ASP A 54 0.29 5.64 -5.20
C ASP A 54 -0.32 5.04 -6.49
N ALA A 55 0.49 4.29 -7.24
CA ALA A 55 0.03 3.63 -8.46
C ALA A 55 -0.71 2.32 -8.21
N SER A 56 -0.34 1.57 -7.16
CA SER A 56 -0.79 0.19 -6.95
C SER A 56 -1.93 0.05 -5.94
N PHE A 57 -2.08 0.97 -4.98
CA PHE A 57 -3.10 0.87 -3.93
C PHE A 57 -4.24 1.87 -4.14
N ASP A 58 -5.47 1.43 -3.89
CA ASP A 58 -6.63 2.32 -3.78
C ASP A 58 -6.77 2.80 -2.33
N VAL A 59 -5.86 3.69 -1.94
CA VAL A 59 -5.83 4.22 -0.56
C VAL A 59 -7.15 4.88 -0.15
N PRO A 60 -7.83 5.67 -1.01
CA PRO A 60 -9.15 6.22 -0.68
C PRO A 60 -10.20 5.14 -0.38
N LEU A 61 -10.29 4.10 -1.20
CA LEU A 61 -11.24 3.01 -0.98
C LEU A 61 -10.89 2.19 0.26
N ILE A 62 -9.60 1.95 0.51
CA ILE A 62 -9.12 1.27 1.73
C ILE A 62 -9.52 2.08 2.97
N ALA A 63 -9.25 3.39 3.00
CA ALA A 63 -9.61 4.27 4.12
C ALA A 63 -11.13 4.29 4.36
N GLN A 64 -11.92 4.38 3.31
CA GLN A 64 -13.39 4.29 3.39
C GLN A 64 -13.83 2.95 3.98
N THR A 65 -13.26 1.84 3.50
CA THR A 65 -13.62 0.49 3.94
C THR A 65 -13.22 0.25 5.40
N VAL A 66 -12.08 0.78 5.83
CA VAL A 66 -11.62 0.70 7.22
C VAL A 66 -12.57 1.44 8.17
N MET A 67 -13.05 2.62 7.80
CA MET A 67 -13.96 3.42 8.61
C MET A 67 -15.41 2.94 8.59
N ARG A 68 -15.81 2.10 7.61
CA ARG A 68 -17.16 1.53 7.50
C ARG A 68 -18.27 2.61 7.65
N ARG A 69 -19.19 2.42 8.64
CA ARG A 69 -20.28 3.35 8.93
C ARG A 69 -19.81 4.76 9.27
N HIS A 70 -18.67 4.88 9.94
CA HIS A 70 -18.14 6.18 10.37
C HIS A 70 -17.63 7.05 9.22
N TRP A 71 -17.42 6.48 8.04
CA TRP A 71 -17.03 7.25 6.85
C TRP A 71 -18.06 8.32 6.49
N GLY A 72 -19.37 8.00 6.65
CA GLY A 72 -20.47 8.95 6.40
C GLY A 72 -20.52 10.11 7.39
N GLU A 73 -19.94 9.95 8.58
CA GLU A 73 -19.92 10.97 9.64
C GLU A 73 -18.81 12.02 9.41
N LEU A 74 -17.81 11.72 8.53
CA LEU A 74 -16.68 12.59 8.26
C LEU A 74 -17.01 13.65 7.22
N SER A 75 -16.56 14.89 7.46
CA SER A 75 -16.52 15.93 6.44
C SER A 75 -15.52 15.57 5.33
N GLU A 76 -15.60 16.22 4.18
CA GLU A 76 -14.64 16.04 3.08
C GLU A 76 -13.20 16.33 3.52
N ALA A 77 -13.00 17.40 4.27
CA ALA A 77 -11.68 17.76 4.82
C ALA A 77 -11.12 16.65 5.73
N GLN A 78 -11.96 16.08 6.60
CA GLN A 78 -11.57 14.97 7.48
C GLN A 78 -11.25 13.69 6.68
N ARG A 79 -12.02 13.37 5.64
CA ARG A 79 -11.74 12.24 4.76
C ARG A 79 -10.38 12.40 4.07
N ASN A 80 -10.09 13.58 3.54
CA ASN A 80 -8.81 13.86 2.90
C ASN A 80 -7.63 13.77 3.89
N GLN A 81 -7.79 14.26 5.12
CA GLN A 81 -6.78 14.10 6.18
C GLN A 81 -6.55 12.63 6.54
N LEU A 82 -7.61 11.86 6.67
CA LEU A 82 -7.51 10.43 6.99
C LEU A 82 -6.84 9.64 5.85
N ILE A 83 -7.20 9.90 4.59
CA ILE A 83 -6.56 9.28 3.42
C ILE A 83 -5.06 9.57 3.41
N ALA A 84 -4.67 10.82 3.65
CA ALA A 84 -3.25 11.20 3.71
C ALA A 84 -2.51 10.49 4.86
N ALA A 85 -3.10 10.43 6.06
CA ALA A 85 -2.52 9.74 7.19
C ALA A 85 -2.42 8.22 6.95
N PHE A 86 -3.43 7.63 6.32
CA PHE A 86 -3.45 6.21 5.98
C PHE A 86 -2.37 5.86 4.93
N ARG A 87 -2.21 6.72 3.91
CA ARG A 87 -1.15 6.60 2.92
C ARG A 87 0.23 6.62 3.59
N GLU A 88 0.45 7.58 4.49
CA GLU A 88 1.69 7.68 5.26
C GLU A 88 1.93 6.43 6.11
N THR A 89 0.91 5.94 6.81
CA THR A 89 1.00 4.70 7.60
C THR A 89 1.41 3.52 6.72
N THR A 90 0.84 3.38 5.53
CA THR A 90 1.19 2.30 4.60
C THR A 90 2.65 2.38 4.16
N LEU A 91 3.11 3.57 3.79
CA LEU A 91 4.50 3.81 3.37
C LEU A 91 5.50 3.49 4.48
N VAL A 92 5.26 4.01 5.70
CA VAL A 92 6.17 3.81 6.83
C VAL A 92 6.16 2.35 7.29
N THR A 93 5.00 1.70 7.29
CA THR A 93 4.89 0.27 7.60
C THR A 93 5.76 -0.56 6.66
N TYR A 94 5.63 -0.37 5.36
CA TYR A 94 6.45 -1.12 4.40
C TYR A 94 7.94 -0.76 4.48
N ALA A 95 8.27 0.52 4.64
CA ALA A 95 9.66 0.94 4.82
C ALA A 95 10.31 0.34 6.07
N SER A 96 9.54 0.16 7.15
CA SER A 96 10.00 -0.44 8.39
C SER A 96 10.10 -1.96 8.33
N GLN A 97 9.11 -2.62 7.72
CA GLN A 97 9.09 -4.10 7.65
C GLN A 97 10.08 -4.67 6.62
N PHE A 98 10.31 -3.94 5.53
CA PHE A 98 11.22 -4.35 4.45
C PHE A 98 12.50 -3.52 4.48
N ASN A 99 13.24 -3.61 5.59
CA ASN A 99 14.40 -2.77 5.92
C ASN A 99 15.75 -3.49 5.87
N SER A 100 15.79 -4.74 5.42
CA SER A 100 17.03 -5.53 5.27
C SER A 100 16.86 -6.58 4.18
N PHE A 101 17.96 -7.06 3.62
CA PHE A 101 17.98 -8.12 2.61
C PHE A 101 18.86 -9.27 3.05
N GLY A 102 18.28 -10.46 3.15
CA GLY A 102 18.94 -11.72 3.51
C GLY A 102 18.80 -12.79 2.42
N GLY A 103 18.38 -12.42 1.20
CA GLY A 103 18.13 -13.38 0.10
C GLY A 103 16.63 -13.65 -0.12
N GLU A 104 15.79 -12.72 0.30
CA GLU A 104 14.33 -12.82 0.12
C GLU A 104 13.94 -12.89 -1.35
N GLU A 105 12.92 -13.72 -1.63
CA GLU A 105 12.33 -13.88 -2.95
C GLU A 105 10.81 -13.78 -2.87
N PHE A 106 10.23 -12.89 -3.69
CA PHE A 106 8.79 -12.89 -3.94
C PHE A 106 8.48 -13.73 -5.17
N THR A 107 7.44 -14.54 -5.08
CA THR A 107 6.89 -15.30 -6.21
C THR A 107 5.40 -15.03 -6.30
N THR A 108 4.95 -14.44 -7.39
CA THR A 108 3.53 -14.35 -7.72
C THR A 108 3.10 -15.67 -8.37
N GLN A 109 1.99 -16.21 -7.90
CA GLN A 109 1.42 -17.49 -8.32
C GLN A 109 0.17 -17.26 -9.19
N ASP A 110 -0.92 -17.92 -8.85
CA ASP A 110 -2.18 -17.87 -9.58
C ASP A 110 -2.97 -16.60 -9.30
N THR A 111 -3.91 -16.30 -10.20
CA THR A 111 -4.88 -15.21 -10.05
C THR A 111 -6.27 -15.76 -10.24
N ASP A 112 -7.13 -15.57 -9.24
CA ASP A 112 -8.51 -16.02 -9.24
C ASP A 112 -9.49 -14.85 -9.34
N ALA A 113 -10.56 -15.02 -10.12
CA ALA A 113 -11.65 -14.05 -10.15
C ALA A 113 -12.60 -14.33 -8.97
N LEU A 114 -12.89 -13.30 -8.17
CA LEU A 114 -13.84 -13.37 -7.08
C LEU A 114 -15.28 -13.15 -7.57
N PRO A 115 -16.31 -13.68 -6.87
CA PRO A 115 -17.71 -13.55 -7.29
C PRO A 115 -18.21 -12.10 -7.43
N ASN A 116 -17.58 -11.15 -6.73
CA ASN A 116 -17.91 -9.73 -6.78
C ASN A 116 -17.16 -8.96 -7.90
N GLY A 117 -16.38 -9.66 -8.73
CA GLY A 117 -15.60 -9.10 -9.82
C GLY A 117 -14.20 -8.62 -9.43
N ASP A 118 -13.83 -8.62 -8.15
CA ASP A 118 -12.46 -8.37 -7.71
C ASP A 118 -11.54 -9.52 -8.13
N GLN A 119 -10.23 -9.29 -8.13
CA GLN A 119 -9.21 -10.29 -8.46
C GLN A 119 -8.41 -10.62 -7.21
N LEU A 120 -8.11 -11.89 -7.02
CA LEU A 120 -7.28 -12.42 -5.95
C LEU A 120 -5.98 -12.93 -6.55
N VAL A 121 -4.86 -12.29 -6.19
CA VAL A 121 -3.52 -12.68 -6.62
C VAL A 121 -2.81 -13.34 -5.46
N HIS A 122 -2.46 -14.60 -5.64
CA HIS A 122 -1.68 -15.37 -4.69
C HIS A 122 -0.18 -15.13 -4.87
N ALA A 123 0.52 -14.92 -3.79
CA ALA A 123 1.96 -14.74 -3.80
C ALA A 123 2.61 -15.36 -2.57
N ARG A 124 3.92 -15.54 -2.62
CA ARG A 124 4.73 -16.03 -1.52
C ARG A 124 5.97 -15.18 -1.37
N LEU A 125 6.34 -14.92 -0.14
CA LEU A 125 7.65 -14.41 0.24
C LEU A 125 8.42 -15.54 0.90
N LYS A 126 9.51 -15.96 0.25
CA LYS A 126 10.51 -16.85 0.84
C LYS A 126 11.56 -15.96 1.48
N PRO A 127 11.70 -15.94 2.81
CA PRO A 127 12.76 -15.20 3.48
C PRO A 127 14.12 -15.87 3.26
N GLY A 128 15.20 -15.15 3.52
CA GLY A 128 16.56 -15.72 3.51
C GLY A 128 16.77 -16.82 4.56
N SER A 129 15.95 -16.79 5.63
CA SER A 129 15.86 -17.83 6.66
C SER A 129 14.47 -17.83 7.29
N GLY A 130 13.98 -19.00 7.69
CA GLY A 130 12.65 -19.17 8.29
C GLY A 130 11.59 -19.65 7.29
N ASP A 131 10.33 -19.59 7.70
CA ASP A 131 9.21 -20.12 6.94
C ASP A 131 8.74 -19.15 5.86
N THR A 132 8.22 -19.71 4.77
CA THR A 132 7.62 -18.93 3.69
C THR A 132 6.30 -18.31 4.16
N VAL A 133 6.12 -17.02 3.89
CA VAL A 133 4.89 -16.27 4.17
C VAL A 133 4.00 -16.27 2.94
N ALA A 134 2.73 -16.64 3.10
CA ALA A 134 1.73 -16.54 2.06
C ALA A 134 1.12 -15.13 2.04
N PHE A 135 1.02 -14.54 0.84
CA PHE A 135 0.35 -13.27 0.62
C PHE A 135 -0.78 -13.43 -0.38
N ASP A 136 -1.94 -12.92 -0.02
CA ASP A 136 -3.09 -12.81 -0.90
C ASP A 136 -3.41 -11.32 -1.10
N TYR A 137 -3.36 -10.87 -2.35
CA TYR A 137 -3.69 -9.50 -2.71
C TYR A 137 -5.07 -9.47 -3.36
N ILE A 138 -5.99 -8.68 -2.80
CA ILE A 138 -7.30 -8.46 -3.41
C ILE A 138 -7.23 -7.14 -4.17
N LEU A 139 -7.48 -7.21 -5.48
CA LEU A 139 -7.44 -6.05 -6.37
C LEU A 139 -8.82 -5.79 -6.96
N ARG A 140 -9.16 -4.52 -7.05
CA ARG A 140 -10.33 -4.01 -7.76
C ARG A 140 -9.88 -3.25 -8.99
N GLY A 141 -10.62 -3.39 -10.07
CA GLY A 141 -10.33 -2.67 -11.29
C GLY A 141 -10.93 -3.33 -12.51
N LYS A 142 -10.70 -2.68 -13.64
CA LYS A 142 -11.22 -3.07 -14.94
C LYS A 142 -10.29 -2.58 -16.03
N ASP A 143 -10.21 -3.34 -17.14
CA ASP A 143 -9.51 -2.91 -18.37
C ASP A 143 -8.05 -2.49 -18.13
N GLY A 144 -7.34 -3.26 -17.26
CA GLY A 144 -5.94 -3.02 -16.96
C GLY A 144 -5.66 -1.96 -15.89
N ASN A 145 -6.69 -1.37 -15.29
CA ASN A 145 -6.56 -0.39 -14.20
C ASN A 145 -6.89 -1.06 -12.85
N TYR A 146 -6.07 -2.01 -12.43
CA TYR A 146 -6.24 -2.71 -11.16
C TYR A 146 -5.51 -1.99 -10.02
N ARG A 147 -6.14 -1.96 -8.83
CA ARG A 147 -5.55 -1.43 -7.60
C ARG A 147 -5.80 -2.37 -6.43
N ILE A 148 -4.81 -2.52 -5.58
CA ILE A 148 -4.88 -3.32 -4.36
C ILE A 148 -5.81 -2.63 -3.36
N ILE A 149 -6.79 -3.37 -2.86
CA ILE A 149 -7.75 -2.92 -1.85
C ILE A 149 -7.64 -3.68 -0.53
N ASN A 150 -6.93 -4.80 -0.50
CA ASN A 150 -6.62 -5.56 0.72
C ASN A 150 -5.38 -6.42 0.51
N VAL A 151 -4.64 -6.62 1.59
CA VAL A 151 -3.54 -7.58 1.67
C VAL A 151 -3.81 -8.51 2.86
N VAL A 152 -3.67 -9.80 2.60
CA VAL A 152 -3.80 -10.85 3.61
C VAL A 152 -2.46 -11.56 3.71
N ALA A 153 -1.86 -11.60 4.88
CA ALA A 153 -0.60 -12.30 5.14
C ALA A 153 -0.88 -13.48 6.08
N ASP A 154 -0.55 -14.71 5.64
CA ASP A 154 -0.82 -15.95 6.39
C ASP A 154 -2.25 -16.03 6.95
N GLY A 155 -3.23 -15.64 6.12
CA GLY A 155 -4.66 -15.64 6.48
C GLY A 155 -5.12 -14.45 7.33
N VAL A 156 -4.23 -13.53 7.69
CA VAL A 156 -4.57 -12.34 8.48
C VAL A 156 -4.75 -11.13 7.59
N SER A 157 -5.98 -10.60 7.53
CA SER A 157 -6.31 -9.41 6.74
C SER A 157 -5.88 -8.12 7.44
N ASP A 158 -4.95 -7.37 6.82
CA ASP A 158 -4.55 -6.04 7.30
C ASP A 158 -5.75 -5.07 7.35
N LEU A 159 -6.61 -5.11 6.34
CA LEU A 159 -7.83 -4.31 6.28
C LEU A 159 -8.77 -4.58 7.47
N ALA A 160 -8.98 -5.85 7.83
CA ALA A 160 -9.85 -6.23 8.93
C ALA A 160 -9.30 -5.80 10.29
N LEU A 161 -7.99 -5.97 10.50
CA LEU A 161 -7.31 -5.52 11.70
C LEU A 161 -7.44 -4.01 11.89
N ARG A 162 -7.10 -3.24 10.85
CA ARG A 162 -7.21 -1.77 10.87
C ARG A 162 -8.65 -1.31 11.07
N SER A 163 -9.61 -1.95 10.41
CA SER A 163 -11.03 -1.61 10.58
C SER A 163 -11.49 -1.74 12.02
N THR A 164 -11.14 -2.82 12.69
CA THR A 164 -11.48 -3.04 14.10
C THR A 164 -10.84 -2.00 15.00
N GLN A 165 -9.55 -1.71 14.79
CA GLN A 165 -8.78 -0.78 15.61
C GLN A 165 -9.25 0.67 15.42
N TYR A 166 -9.42 1.12 14.18
CA TYR A 166 -9.76 2.52 13.90
C TYR A 166 -11.21 2.85 14.25
N SER A 167 -12.15 1.93 13.99
CA SER A 167 -13.53 2.10 14.44
C SER A 167 -13.61 2.26 15.96
N ARG A 168 -12.91 1.40 16.71
CA ARG A 168 -12.87 1.50 18.17
C ARG A 168 -12.26 2.80 18.66
N LEU A 169 -11.15 3.26 18.06
CA LEU A 169 -10.51 4.53 18.40
C LEU A 169 -11.44 5.71 18.10
N PHE A 170 -12.09 5.70 16.95
CA PHE A 170 -13.04 6.73 16.56
C PHE A 170 -14.22 6.80 17.53
N GLU A 171 -14.80 5.66 17.89
CA GLU A 171 -15.91 5.59 18.88
C GLU A 171 -15.51 6.12 20.26
N GLN A 172 -14.27 5.87 20.68
CA GLN A 172 -13.79 6.29 22.00
C GLN A 172 -13.27 7.72 22.07
N LYS A 173 -12.67 8.23 21.00
CA LYS A 173 -11.89 9.48 21.01
C LYS A 173 -12.25 10.46 19.90
N GLY A 174 -13.21 10.11 19.04
CA GLY A 174 -13.57 10.90 17.87
C GLY A 174 -12.48 10.95 16.80
N PHE A 175 -12.70 11.80 15.80
CA PHE A 175 -11.79 11.98 14.67
C PHE A 175 -10.39 12.45 15.11
N ASP A 176 -10.34 13.49 15.95
CA ASP A 176 -9.07 14.09 16.39
C ASP A 176 -8.22 13.10 17.19
N GLY A 177 -8.85 12.26 18.01
CA GLY A 177 -8.17 11.21 18.75
C GLY A 177 -7.62 10.11 17.86
N LEU A 178 -8.34 9.73 16.79
CA LEU A 178 -7.84 8.80 15.77
C LEU A 178 -6.64 9.39 15.03
N MET A 179 -6.73 10.65 14.59
CA MET A 179 -5.66 11.33 13.87
C MET A 179 -4.40 11.51 14.72
N ALA A 180 -4.56 11.90 15.98
CA ALA A 180 -3.44 12.01 16.93
C ALA A 180 -2.74 10.65 17.14
N TRP A 181 -3.53 9.58 17.25
CA TRP A 181 -2.99 8.23 17.39
C TRP A 181 -2.23 7.79 16.12
N LEU A 182 -2.78 8.00 14.92
CA LEU A 182 -2.11 7.67 13.65
C LEU A 182 -0.77 8.42 13.51
N THR A 183 -0.78 9.71 13.83
CA THR A 183 0.43 10.55 13.82
C THR A 183 1.50 10.02 14.77
N ASP A 184 1.11 9.65 15.99
CA ASP A 184 2.03 9.09 17.00
C ASP A 184 2.59 7.73 16.54
N GLN A 185 1.74 6.84 16.00
CA GLN A 185 2.21 5.56 15.48
C GLN A 185 3.18 5.73 14.31
N ASN A 186 2.88 6.60 13.35
CA ASN A 186 3.77 6.88 12.23
C ASN A 186 5.13 7.42 12.71
N LYS A 187 5.11 8.34 13.69
CA LYS A 187 6.33 8.87 14.31
C LYS A 187 7.17 7.76 14.98
N LYS A 188 6.53 6.88 15.75
CA LYS A 188 7.20 5.74 16.41
C LYS A 188 7.77 4.76 15.40
N MET A 189 7.02 4.42 14.36
CA MET A 189 7.51 3.53 13.29
C MET A 189 8.73 4.14 12.57
N ARG A 190 8.70 5.44 12.25
CA ARG A 190 9.87 6.12 11.65
C ARG A 190 11.09 6.09 12.56
N ALA A 191 10.91 6.32 13.86
CA ALA A 191 12.01 6.30 14.83
C ALA A 191 12.66 4.91 15.01
N ASN A 192 11.93 3.85 14.71
CA ASN A 192 12.39 2.45 14.82
C ASN A 192 12.57 1.78 13.45
N CYS A 193 12.66 2.54 12.39
CA CYS A 193 12.64 2.05 11.02
C CYS A 193 14.05 1.64 10.53
N ASP A 194 15.11 2.22 11.09
CA ASP A 194 16.53 1.96 10.73
C ASP A 194 17.17 0.89 11.62
#